data_0ec02c1488e1af3d13f27a1dfc9e47a1
#
_entry.id   0ec02c1488e1af3d13f27a1dfc9e47a1
#
_cell.length_a   1.000
_cell.length_b   1.000
_cell.length_c   1.000
_cell.angle_alpha   90.00
_cell.angle_beta   90.00
_cell.angle_gamma   90.00
#
_symmetry.space_group_name_H-M   'P 1'
#
loop_
_entity.id
_entity.type
_entity.pdbx_description
1 polymer ?
#
loop_
_entity_poly.entity_id
_entity_poly.type
_entity_poly.pdbx_seq_one_letter_code
_entity_poly.pdbx_strand_id
1 'polypeptide(L)'
;DSPENSSPATADDTFGLYADLAHSQRGVIVKLALPDAKGLKAGSTPLMYQGLQVGQLTKMTLNPGGSVTGEMTVDPSVVDLLREKTRIEMRSPKLSLNDTSLSNLLTGNTFELIPGEGQPSNSFVVAPADKALLQKPGVVTVKLTATESYGIEAGQPLILHGVQVGQVLERTLSENGVSFSVAIDPQYSDLVHGDSK
;
A
#
# COMPACT_ATOMS: atom_id res chain seq x y z
N ASP A 1 8.85 -0.67 35.62
CA ASP A 1 7.72 -0.51 36.54
C ASP A 1 6.56 -1.34 36.04
N SER A 2 6.20 -2.39 36.78
CA SER A 2 5.01 -3.19 36.48
C SER A 2 3.78 -2.46 37.06
N PRO A 3 2.63 -2.47 36.33
CA PRO A 3 1.40 -1.89 36.88
C PRO A 3 1.00 -2.59 38.18
N GLU A 4 0.59 -1.82 39.19
CA GLU A 4 0.28 -2.28 40.53
C GLU A 4 -0.80 -3.37 40.68
N ASN A 5 -1.40 -3.86 39.57
CA ASN A 5 -2.46 -4.87 39.55
C ASN A 5 -2.18 -6.05 38.62
N SER A 6 -0.94 -6.36 38.29
CA SER A 6 -0.62 -7.55 37.50
C SER A 6 -0.44 -8.78 38.39
N SER A 7 -1.10 -9.89 38.04
CA SER A 7 -0.89 -11.18 38.68
C SER A 7 0.56 -11.64 38.46
N PRO A 8 1.20 -12.33 39.44
CA PRO A 8 2.52 -12.91 39.25
C PRO A 8 2.52 -13.90 38.09
N ALA A 9 3.59 -13.90 37.30
CA ALA A 9 3.77 -14.84 36.21
C ALA A 9 3.90 -16.29 36.69
N THR A 10 3.31 -17.22 35.99
CA THR A 10 3.39 -18.66 36.22
C THR A 10 4.39 -19.34 35.31
N ALA A 11 4.80 -20.60 35.61
CA ALA A 11 5.81 -21.31 34.82
C ALA A 11 5.41 -21.61 33.36
N ASP A 12 4.11 -21.54 33.05
CA ASP A 12 3.57 -21.77 31.70
C ASP A 12 3.28 -20.47 30.92
N ASP A 13 3.58 -19.32 31.50
CA ASP A 13 3.38 -18.05 30.83
C ASP A 13 4.44 -17.85 29.73
N THR A 14 3.98 -17.55 28.53
CA THR A 14 4.85 -17.31 27.38
C THR A 14 5.04 -15.80 27.21
N PHE A 15 6.27 -15.33 27.37
CA PHE A 15 6.65 -13.94 27.16
C PHE A 15 7.28 -13.78 25.77
N GLY A 16 6.77 -12.81 24.97
CA GLY A 16 7.41 -12.42 23.73
C GLY A 16 8.74 -11.70 24.01
N LEU A 17 9.83 -12.20 23.41
CA LEU A 17 11.10 -11.48 23.43
C LEU A 17 11.10 -10.45 22.30
N TYR A 18 11.19 -9.16 22.63
CA TYR A 18 11.25 -8.08 21.65
C TYR A 18 12.70 -7.65 21.47
N ALA A 19 13.10 -7.47 20.20
CA ALA A 19 14.46 -7.03 19.86
C ALA A 19 14.73 -5.55 20.21
N ASP A 20 13.67 -4.77 20.46
CA ASP A 20 13.73 -3.34 20.71
C ASP A 20 12.64 -2.94 21.72
N LEU A 21 12.97 -2.02 22.65
CA LEU A 21 12.04 -1.49 23.66
C LEU A 21 10.82 -0.80 23.02
N ALA A 22 10.99 -0.18 21.84
CA ALA A 22 9.89 0.44 21.10
C ALA A 22 8.82 -0.57 20.67
N HIS A 23 9.21 -1.82 20.39
CA HIS A 23 8.29 -2.89 20.02
C HIS A 23 7.61 -3.57 21.23
N SER A 24 8.13 -3.35 22.44
CA SER A 24 7.54 -3.88 23.68
C SER A 24 6.36 -3.04 24.20
N GLN A 25 6.19 -1.81 23.70
CA GLN A 25 4.98 -1.05 23.95
C GLN A 25 3.85 -1.71 23.16
N ARG A 26 2.76 -2.07 23.84
CA ARG A 26 1.61 -2.78 23.29
C ARG A 26 0.98 -1.98 22.15
N GLY A 27 1.48 -2.18 20.93
CA GLY A 27 0.91 -1.60 19.72
C GLY A 27 -0.51 -2.14 19.48
N VAL A 28 -1.32 -1.37 18.79
CA VAL A 28 -2.66 -1.80 18.39
C VAL A 28 -2.56 -2.74 17.20
N ILE A 29 -3.27 -3.88 17.28
CA ILE A 29 -3.31 -4.85 16.18
C ILE A 29 -4.39 -4.44 15.19
N VAL A 30 -3.97 -4.29 13.94
CA VAL A 30 -4.82 -3.96 12.79
C VAL A 30 -4.84 -5.15 11.84
N LYS A 31 -6.03 -5.49 11.33
CA LYS A 31 -6.23 -6.54 10.33
C LYS A 31 -6.23 -5.94 8.93
N LEU A 32 -5.53 -6.61 8.02
CA LEU A 32 -5.41 -6.19 6.63
C LEU A 32 -5.95 -7.28 5.70
N ALA A 33 -6.84 -6.92 4.79
CA ALA A 33 -7.11 -7.72 3.61
C ALA A 33 -6.11 -7.32 2.52
N LEU A 34 -5.21 -8.24 2.17
CA LEU A 34 -4.13 -7.99 1.22
C LEU A 34 -4.54 -8.49 -0.18
N PRO A 35 -4.21 -7.76 -1.25
CA PRO A 35 -4.48 -8.21 -2.62
C PRO A 35 -3.65 -9.45 -2.99
N ASP A 36 -2.41 -9.49 -2.52
CA ASP A 36 -1.47 -10.60 -2.63
C ASP A 36 -0.36 -10.48 -1.56
N ALA A 37 0.60 -11.39 -1.57
CA ALA A 37 1.75 -11.39 -0.65
C ALA A 37 3.06 -10.98 -1.32
N LYS A 38 3.04 -10.54 -2.60
CA LYS A 38 4.26 -10.25 -3.37
C LYS A 38 5.05 -9.11 -2.74
N GLY A 39 6.33 -9.35 -2.48
CA GLY A 39 7.24 -8.35 -1.92
C GLY A 39 6.93 -7.94 -0.47
N LEU A 40 6.01 -8.64 0.21
CA LEU A 40 5.69 -8.44 1.62
C LEU A 40 6.42 -9.48 2.47
N LYS A 41 6.89 -9.06 3.65
CA LYS A 41 7.52 -9.94 4.64
C LYS A 41 6.99 -9.60 6.03
N ALA A 42 6.42 -10.59 6.69
CA ALA A 42 6.08 -10.49 8.11
C ALA A 42 7.35 -10.21 8.93
N GLY A 43 7.25 -9.30 9.89
CA GLY A 43 8.37 -8.87 10.72
C GLY A 43 9.33 -7.87 10.05
N SER A 44 9.07 -7.46 8.79
CA SER A 44 9.99 -6.57 8.07
C SER A 44 9.30 -5.48 7.24
N THR A 45 8.06 -5.69 6.77
CA THR A 45 7.34 -4.68 5.97
C THR A 45 6.80 -3.58 6.87
N PRO A 46 7.28 -2.33 6.76
CA PRO A 46 6.87 -1.23 7.63
C PRO A 46 5.56 -0.59 7.15
N LEU A 47 4.83 0.01 8.09
CA LEU A 47 3.81 1.03 7.83
C LEU A 47 4.43 2.40 8.03
N MET A 48 4.35 3.25 7.02
CA MET A 48 4.89 4.60 7.02
C MET A 48 3.76 5.63 7.10
N TYR A 49 4.00 6.70 7.82
CA TYR A 49 3.16 7.89 7.84
C TYR A 49 4.05 9.13 7.87
N GLN A 50 3.90 10.01 6.88
CA GLN A 50 4.74 11.21 6.73
C GLN A 50 6.25 10.93 6.81
N GLY A 51 6.70 9.80 6.27
CA GLY A 51 8.11 9.41 6.28
C GLY A 51 8.60 8.75 7.58
N LEU A 52 7.76 8.61 8.59
CA LEU A 52 8.05 7.92 9.85
C LEU A 52 7.47 6.51 9.83
N GLN A 53 8.20 5.55 10.39
CA GLN A 53 7.67 4.22 10.61
C GLN A 53 6.75 4.24 11.84
N VAL A 54 5.47 3.97 11.61
CA VAL A 54 4.41 3.98 12.64
C VAL A 54 3.79 2.60 12.86
N GLY A 55 4.32 1.58 12.21
CA GLY A 55 3.84 0.21 12.39
C GLY A 55 4.64 -0.79 11.57
N GLN A 56 4.27 -2.06 11.69
CA GLN A 56 4.94 -3.15 11.02
C GLN A 56 3.98 -4.32 10.80
N LEU A 57 4.07 -4.94 9.62
CA LEU A 57 3.37 -6.19 9.32
C LEU A 57 3.97 -7.33 10.16
N THR A 58 3.18 -7.92 11.04
CA THR A 58 3.66 -8.95 11.98
C THR A 58 3.35 -10.36 11.54
N LYS A 59 2.23 -10.55 10.81
CA LYS A 59 1.79 -11.87 10.37
C LYS A 59 1.08 -11.80 9.02
N MET A 60 1.20 -12.84 8.23
CA MET A 60 0.40 -13.07 7.02
C MET A 60 -0.17 -14.48 7.05
N THR A 61 -1.40 -14.61 6.58
CA THR A 61 -2.12 -15.88 6.52
C THR A 61 -2.76 -16.04 5.14
N LEU A 62 -2.49 -17.15 4.48
CA LEU A 62 -3.21 -17.56 3.28
C LEU A 62 -4.48 -18.28 3.71
N ASN A 63 -5.63 -17.77 3.30
CA ASN A 63 -6.93 -18.36 3.63
C ASN A 63 -7.33 -19.44 2.62
N PRO A 64 -8.17 -20.39 3.02
CA PRO A 64 -8.85 -21.28 2.08
C PRO A 64 -9.62 -20.44 1.04
N GLY A 65 -9.33 -20.61 -0.24
CA GLY A 65 -9.88 -19.78 -1.32
C GLY A 65 -8.91 -18.76 -1.89
N GLY A 66 -7.66 -18.71 -1.41
CA GLY A 66 -6.56 -17.97 -2.03
C GLY A 66 -6.44 -16.51 -1.61
N SER A 67 -7.33 -15.98 -0.75
CA SER A 67 -7.17 -14.63 -0.21
C SER A 67 -6.07 -14.58 0.86
N VAL A 68 -5.41 -13.44 0.96
CA VAL A 68 -4.35 -13.21 1.96
C VAL A 68 -4.83 -12.20 2.99
N THR A 69 -4.65 -12.53 4.26
CA THR A 69 -4.87 -11.59 5.36
C THR A 69 -3.56 -11.30 6.07
N GLY A 70 -3.40 -10.06 6.54
CA GLY A 70 -2.27 -9.61 7.33
C GLY A 70 -2.70 -9.14 8.72
N GLU A 71 -1.81 -9.27 9.69
CA GLU A 71 -1.89 -8.57 10.97
C GLU A 71 -0.71 -7.60 11.06
N MET A 72 -1.00 -6.39 11.48
CA MET A 72 -0.03 -5.31 11.61
C MET A 72 -0.10 -4.74 13.02
N THR A 73 1.05 -4.53 13.61
CA THR A 73 1.15 -3.76 14.87
C THR A 73 1.38 -2.30 14.53
N VAL A 74 0.56 -1.42 15.08
CA VAL A 74 0.59 0.03 14.83
C VAL A 74 0.88 0.75 16.15
N ASP A 75 1.72 1.78 16.09
CA ASP A 75 2.08 2.61 17.23
C ASP A 75 0.83 3.27 17.84
N PRO A 76 0.67 3.23 19.18
CA PRO A 76 -0.46 3.86 19.85
C PRO A 76 -0.63 5.36 19.54
N SER A 77 0.44 6.07 19.23
CA SER A 77 0.41 7.51 18.93
C SER A 77 -0.38 7.88 17.67
N VAL A 78 -0.57 6.91 16.75
CA VAL A 78 -1.30 7.14 15.48
C VAL A 78 -2.65 6.40 15.41
N VAL A 79 -3.10 5.82 16.52
CA VAL A 79 -4.37 5.08 16.57
C VAL A 79 -5.58 5.95 16.20
N ASP A 80 -5.55 7.23 16.55
CA ASP A 80 -6.61 8.17 16.20
C ASP A 80 -6.75 8.42 14.68
N LEU A 81 -5.72 8.04 13.91
CA LEU A 81 -5.74 8.10 12.44
C LEU A 81 -6.38 6.84 11.83
N LEU A 82 -6.62 5.79 12.61
CA LEU A 82 -7.21 4.53 12.14
C LEU A 82 -8.74 4.61 12.16
N ARG A 83 -9.32 5.13 11.09
CA ARG A 83 -10.75 5.35 10.93
C ARG A 83 -11.30 4.62 9.70
N GLU A 84 -12.59 4.50 9.56
CA GLU A 84 -13.27 3.77 8.47
C GLU A 84 -12.81 4.20 7.07
N LYS A 85 -12.55 5.50 6.86
CA LYS A 85 -12.10 6.05 5.57
C LYS A 85 -10.58 6.14 5.45
N THR A 86 -9.84 5.70 6.46
CA THR A 86 -8.38 5.59 6.38
C THR A 86 -8.02 4.53 5.35
N ARG A 87 -7.02 4.84 4.51
CA ARG A 87 -6.51 3.92 3.49
C ARG A 87 -5.11 3.49 3.86
N ILE A 88 -4.83 2.23 3.61
CA ILE A 88 -3.48 1.67 3.67
C ILE A 88 -3.12 1.26 2.24
N GLU A 89 -2.14 1.94 1.66
CA GLU A 89 -1.69 1.71 0.30
C GLU A 89 -0.36 0.98 0.32
N MET A 90 -0.22 -0.03 -0.54
CA MET A 90 1.07 -0.67 -0.76
C MET A 90 1.91 0.19 -1.70
N ARG A 91 3.15 0.47 -1.31
CA ARG A 91 4.15 1.19 -2.11
C ARG A 91 5.25 0.23 -2.49
N SER A 92 5.47 0.08 -3.78
CA SER A 92 6.63 -0.64 -4.29
C SER A 92 7.82 0.30 -4.44
N PRO A 93 9.05 -0.19 -4.24
CA PRO A 93 10.25 0.61 -4.49
C PRO A 93 10.24 1.11 -5.93
N LYS A 94 10.33 2.42 -6.14
CA LYS A 94 10.51 2.98 -7.48
C LYS A 94 12.00 2.91 -7.82
N LEU A 95 12.35 2.10 -8.80
CA LEU A 95 13.68 2.13 -9.41
C LEU A 95 13.75 3.37 -10.30
N SER A 96 14.28 4.47 -9.76
CA SER A 96 14.66 5.62 -10.56
C SER A 96 16.10 5.43 -11.02
N LEU A 97 16.33 5.34 -12.32
CA LEU A 97 17.67 5.22 -12.89
C LEU A 97 18.57 6.45 -12.59
N ASN A 98 17.96 7.55 -12.12
CA ASN A 98 18.65 8.77 -11.72
C ASN A 98 18.93 8.87 -10.21
N ASP A 99 18.46 7.92 -9.42
CA ASP A 99 18.64 7.91 -7.97
C ASP A 99 19.74 6.93 -7.61
N THR A 100 20.96 7.46 -7.37
CA THR A 100 22.15 6.67 -7.03
C THR A 100 22.13 6.12 -5.60
N SER A 101 21.07 6.36 -4.84
CA SER A 101 20.91 5.83 -3.49
C SER A 101 20.44 4.37 -3.51
N LEU A 102 21.40 3.45 -3.46
CA LEU A 102 21.18 2.00 -3.36
C LEU A 102 20.37 1.59 -2.12
N SER A 103 20.17 2.48 -1.15
CA SER A 103 19.34 2.25 0.04
C SER A 103 17.87 1.95 -0.28
N ASN A 104 17.33 2.50 -1.38
CA ASN A 104 15.96 2.22 -1.82
C ASN A 104 15.79 0.84 -2.48
N LEU A 105 16.89 0.18 -2.84
CA LEU A 105 16.87 -1.18 -3.42
C LEU A 105 16.72 -2.29 -2.36
N LEU A 106 17.06 -1.99 -1.11
CA LEU A 106 17.03 -2.94 0.00
C LEU A 106 15.71 -2.91 0.77
N THR A 107 14.93 -1.85 0.65
CA THR A 107 13.60 -1.75 1.25
C THR A 107 12.58 -2.37 0.30
N GLY A 108 12.10 -3.55 0.60
CA GLY A 108 10.97 -4.19 -0.10
C GLY A 108 9.72 -3.27 -0.14
N ASN A 109 8.57 -3.82 -0.46
CA ASN A 109 7.32 -3.07 -0.39
C ASN A 109 7.12 -2.49 1.01
N THR A 110 6.53 -1.31 1.07
CA THR A 110 6.13 -0.62 2.29
C THR A 110 4.63 -0.34 2.25
N PHE A 111 4.03 -0.15 3.40
CA PHE A 111 2.68 0.41 3.48
C PHE A 111 2.74 1.89 3.79
N GLU A 112 1.81 2.66 3.22
CA GLU A 112 1.60 4.08 3.49
C GLU A 112 0.24 4.26 4.15
N LEU A 113 0.21 4.92 5.31
CA LEU A 113 -1.02 5.30 6.00
C LEU A 113 -1.53 6.64 5.44
N ILE A 114 -2.74 6.65 4.93
CA ILE A 114 -3.43 7.84 4.45
C ILE A 114 -4.64 8.05 5.36
N PRO A 115 -4.60 9.04 6.26
CA PRO A 115 -5.70 9.29 7.20
C PRO A 115 -7.01 9.59 6.47
N GLY A 116 -8.09 9.13 7.05
CA GLY A 116 -9.45 9.39 6.62
C GLY A 116 -10.34 9.72 7.81
N GLU A 117 -11.58 10.05 7.53
CA GLU A 117 -12.61 10.35 8.53
C GLU A 117 -13.44 9.10 8.87
N GLY A 118 -14.35 9.22 9.83
CA GLY A 118 -15.30 8.18 10.23
C GLY A 118 -15.05 7.67 11.63
N GLN A 119 -15.73 6.57 11.98
CA GLN A 119 -15.55 5.91 13.27
C GLN A 119 -14.21 5.20 13.35
N PRO A 120 -13.65 4.95 14.55
CA PRO A 120 -12.45 4.13 14.72
C PRO A 120 -12.61 2.76 14.06
N SER A 121 -11.57 2.29 13.38
CA SER A 121 -11.54 0.99 12.70
C SER A 121 -10.21 0.31 12.90
N ASN A 122 -10.22 -1.01 12.98
CA ASN A 122 -9.01 -1.84 13.08
C ASN A 122 -8.89 -2.86 11.92
N SER A 123 -9.70 -2.69 10.87
CA SER A 123 -9.67 -3.56 9.70
C SER A 123 -9.70 -2.73 8.42
N PHE A 124 -8.75 -3.00 7.52
CA PHE A 124 -8.58 -2.24 6.29
C PHE A 124 -8.34 -3.17 5.10
N VAL A 125 -8.79 -2.71 3.92
CA VAL A 125 -8.45 -3.34 2.65
C VAL A 125 -7.26 -2.58 2.07
N VAL A 126 -6.19 -3.30 1.79
CA VAL A 126 -4.99 -2.72 1.18
C VAL A 126 -5.17 -2.68 -0.32
N ALA A 127 -5.00 -1.49 -0.89
CA ALA A 127 -4.94 -1.35 -2.34
C ALA A 127 -3.60 -1.85 -2.87
N PRO A 128 -3.60 -2.64 -3.97
CA PRO A 128 -2.38 -2.95 -4.67
C PRO A 128 -1.72 -1.66 -5.17
N ALA A 129 -0.38 -1.66 -5.22
CA ALA A 129 0.40 -0.49 -5.63
C ALA A 129 0.03 0.02 -7.03
N ASP A 130 -0.33 -0.88 -7.92
CA ASP A 130 -0.76 -0.61 -9.30
C ASP A 130 -2.18 -0.03 -9.39
N LYS A 131 -3.01 -0.20 -8.37
CA LYS A 131 -4.39 0.30 -8.30
C LYS A 131 -4.61 1.40 -7.26
N ALA A 132 -3.56 1.82 -6.56
CA ALA A 132 -3.66 2.88 -5.54
C ALA A 132 -4.21 4.19 -6.12
N LEU A 133 -3.88 4.50 -7.37
CA LEU A 133 -4.39 5.67 -8.07
C LEU A 133 -5.91 5.66 -8.22
N LEU A 134 -6.52 4.48 -8.48
CA LEU A 134 -7.97 4.34 -8.64
C LEU A 134 -8.78 4.69 -7.38
N GLN A 135 -8.15 4.66 -6.22
CA GLN A 135 -8.82 4.97 -4.95
C GLN A 135 -8.80 6.47 -4.61
N LYS A 136 -8.10 7.29 -5.41
CA LYS A 136 -8.12 8.73 -5.22
C LYS A 136 -9.49 9.28 -5.66
N PRO A 137 -10.13 10.13 -4.85
CA PRO A 137 -11.36 10.81 -5.27
C PRO A 137 -11.10 11.65 -6.53
N GLY A 138 -11.98 11.56 -7.53
CA GLY A 138 -11.87 12.34 -8.76
C GLY A 138 -10.90 11.79 -9.81
N VAL A 139 -10.40 10.56 -9.65
CA VAL A 139 -9.61 9.94 -10.71
C VAL A 139 -10.44 9.74 -11.97
N VAL A 140 -9.86 10.06 -13.12
CA VAL A 140 -10.48 9.85 -14.44
C VAL A 140 -9.85 8.63 -15.07
N THR A 141 -10.68 7.70 -15.54
CA THR A 141 -10.21 6.56 -16.33
C THR A 141 -10.48 6.80 -17.80
N VAL A 142 -9.43 6.69 -18.61
CA VAL A 142 -9.48 6.90 -20.06
C VAL A 142 -9.15 5.59 -20.77
N LYS A 143 -9.85 5.30 -21.85
CA LYS A 143 -9.54 4.19 -22.75
C LYS A 143 -8.76 4.72 -23.94
N LEU A 144 -7.55 4.22 -24.13
CA LEU A 144 -6.71 4.50 -25.29
C LEU A 144 -6.68 3.27 -26.20
N THR A 145 -6.60 3.50 -27.50
CA THR A 145 -6.47 2.44 -28.50
C THR A 145 -5.25 2.68 -29.37
N ALA A 146 -4.52 1.62 -29.68
CA ALA A 146 -3.37 1.65 -30.56
C ALA A 146 -3.36 0.43 -31.47
N THR A 147 -2.67 0.51 -32.58
CA THR A 147 -2.50 -0.63 -33.51
C THR A 147 -1.59 -1.70 -32.93
N GLU A 148 -0.63 -1.29 -32.11
CA GLU A 148 0.35 -2.18 -31.47
C GLU A 148 0.53 -1.83 -30.00
N SER A 149 1.09 -2.75 -29.21
CA SER A 149 1.29 -2.53 -27.77
C SER A 149 2.47 -1.63 -27.43
N TYR A 150 3.42 -1.48 -28.34
CA TYR A 150 4.68 -0.72 -28.14
C TYR A 150 5.42 -1.08 -26.84
N GLY A 151 5.25 -2.30 -26.34
CA GLY A 151 5.83 -2.73 -25.08
C GLY A 151 5.17 -2.14 -23.83
N ILE A 152 4.02 -1.47 -23.97
CA ILE A 152 3.28 -0.91 -22.82
C ILE A 152 2.55 -2.04 -22.10
N GLU A 153 2.73 -2.08 -20.78
CA GLU A 153 2.13 -3.08 -19.88
C GLU A 153 1.32 -2.42 -18.74
N ALA A 154 0.41 -3.22 -18.17
CA ALA A 154 -0.30 -2.80 -16.96
C ALA A 154 0.70 -2.48 -15.84
N GLY A 155 0.41 -1.46 -15.04
CA GLY A 155 1.26 -0.99 -13.96
C GLY A 155 2.29 0.09 -14.38
N GLN A 156 2.52 0.30 -15.67
CA GLN A 156 3.46 1.33 -16.13
C GLN A 156 2.93 2.74 -15.88
N PRO A 157 3.81 3.68 -15.48
CA PRO A 157 3.44 5.07 -15.30
C PRO A 157 3.19 5.76 -16.63
N LEU A 158 2.17 6.61 -16.69
CA LEU A 158 1.96 7.57 -17.76
C LEU A 158 2.75 8.83 -17.44
N ILE A 159 3.71 9.19 -18.30
CA ILE A 159 4.61 10.33 -18.11
C ILE A 159 4.31 11.41 -19.14
N LEU A 160 4.12 12.64 -18.69
CA LEU A 160 4.00 13.82 -19.55
C LEU A 160 5.07 14.84 -19.11
N HIS A 161 5.92 15.25 -20.04
CA HIS A 161 7.03 16.19 -19.77
C HIS A 161 7.91 15.82 -18.55
N GLY A 162 8.14 14.52 -18.34
CA GLY A 162 8.92 14.01 -17.19
C GLY A 162 8.14 13.91 -15.87
N VAL A 163 6.86 14.28 -15.85
CA VAL A 163 6.00 14.19 -14.66
C VAL A 163 5.03 13.02 -14.82
N GLN A 164 4.90 12.21 -13.78
CA GLN A 164 3.91 11.12 -13.77
C GLN A 164 2.52 11.72 -13.59
N VAL A 165 1.69 11.61 -14.64
CA VAL A 165 0.31 12.13 -14.68
C VAL A 165 -0.75 11.03 -14.52
N GLY A 166 -0.32 9.76 -14.59
CA GLY A 166 -1.25 8.64 -14.51
C GLY A 166 -0.55 7.29 -14.49
N GLN A 167 -1.32 6.25 -14.75
CA GLN A 167 -0.83 4.87 -14.78
C GLN A 167 -1.69 4.01 -15.69
N VAL A 168 -1.06 3.09 -16.42
CA VAL A 168 -1.74 2.05 -17.18
C VAL A 168 -2.32 1.01 -16.23
N LEU A 169 -3.64 0.82 -16.25
CA LEU A 169 -4.35 -0.11 -15.39
C LEU A 169 -4.44 -1.50 -16.01
N GLU A 170 -4.75 -1.53 -17.30
CA GLU A 170 -5.03 -2.76 -18.01
C GLU A 170 -4.65 -2.63 -19.49
N ARG A 171 -4.22 -3.74 -20.06
CA ARG A 171 -4.00 -3.90 -21.50
C ARG A 171 -4.85 -5.03 -22.02
N THR A 172 -5.67 -4.78 -23.01
CA THR A 172 -6.53 -5.77 -23.67
C THR A 172 -6.20 -5.87 -25.13
N LEU A 173 -5.89 -7.07 -25.62
CA LEU A 173 -5.69 -7.34 -27.03
C LEU A 173 -7.04 -7.55 -27.72
N SER A 174 -7.24 -6.94 -28.88
CA SER A 174 -8.41 -7.10 -29.74
C SER A 174 -7.97 -7.43 -31.17
N GLU A 175 -8.91 -7.88 -32.00
CA GLU A 175 -8.62 -8.24 -33.41
C GLU A 175 -8.03 -7.06 -34.20
N ASN A 176 -8.38 -5.83 -33.84
CA ASN A 176 -7.98 -4.60 -34.53
C ASN A 176 -6.91 -3.77 -33.82
N GLY A 177 -6.23 -4.34 -32.83
CA GLY A 177 -5.20 -3.63 -32.07
C GLY A 177 -5.23 -3.87 -30.58
N VAL A 178 -4.68 -2.93 -29.82
CA VAL A 178 -4.56 -3.00 -28.37
C VAL A 178 -5.32 -1.85 -27.73
N SER A 179 -6.07 -2.15 -26.70
CA SER A 179 -6.73 -1.16 -25.85
C SER A 179 -6.03 -1.09 -24.50
N PHE A 180 -5.83 0.13 -24.00
CA PHE A 180 -5.30 0.40 -22.66
C PHE A 180 -6.35 1.13 -21.85
N SER A 181 -6.57 0.68 -20.62
CA SER A 181 -7.29 1.45 -19.61
C SER A 181 -6.25 2.20 -18.78
N VAL A 182 -6.36 3.53 -18.70
CA VAL A 182 -5.37 4.39 -18.05
C VAL A 182 -6.08 5.23 -17.00
N ALA A 183 -5.56 5.23 -15.75
CA ALA A 183 -5.99 6.16 -14.72
C ALA A 183 -5.15 7.43 -14.78
N ILE A 184 -5.83 8.58 -14.77
CA ILE A 184 -5.22 9.90 -14.70
C ILE A 184 -5.37 10.45 -13.28
N ASP A 185 -4.28 10.98 -12.72
CA ASP A 185 -4.34 11.62 -11.41
C ASP A 185 -5.27 12.84 -11.46
N PRO A 186 -6.17 13.02 -10.48
CA PRO A 186 -7.15 14.11 -10.49
C PRO A 186 -6.57 15.50 -10.73
N GLN A 187 -5.35 15.76 -10.22
CA GLN A 187 -4.66 17.04 -10.42
C GLN A 187 -4.30 17.34 -11.89
N TYR A 188 -4.34 16.31 -12.75
CA TYR A 188 -4.01 16.41 -14.19
C TYR A 188 -5.22 16.08 -15.07
N SER A 189 -6.42 15.96 -14.51
CA SER A 189 -7.65 15.64 -15.26
C SER A 189 -7.93 16.64 -16.38
N ASP A 190 -7.59 17.90 -16.15
CA ASP A 190 -7.79 18.98 -17.13
C ASP A 190 -6.86 18.90 -18.36
N LEU A 191 -5.84 18.02 -18.33
CA LEU A 191 -4.97 17.77 -19.48
C LEU A 191 -5.57 16.76 -20.47
N VAL A 192 -6.66 16.10 -20.08
CA VAL A 192 -7.30 15.08 -20.91
C VAL A 192 -8.53 15.66 -21.59
N HIS A 193 -8.46 15.83 -22.90
CA HIS A 193 -9.56 16.31 -23.72
C HIS A 193 -10.03 15.20 -24.65
N GLY A 194 -11.31 15.28 -25.10
CA GLY A 194 -11.90 14.26 -25.98
C GLY A 194 -11.25 14.13 -27.36
N ASP A 195 -10.41 15.07 -27.75
CA ASP A 195 -9.63 15.14 -28.99
C ASP A 195 -8.12 14.87 -28.79
N SER A 196 -7.71 14.50 -27.58
CA SER A 196 -6.32 14.12 -27.29
C SER A 196 -5.91 12.89 -28.11
N LYS A 197 -4.78 12.99 -28.83
CA LYS A 197 -4.22 11.95 -29.71
C LYS A 197 -2.90 11.45 -29.17
#